data_001dbc6109d4d54c252372ad0502a100
#
_entry.id   001dbc6109d4d54c252372ad0502a100
#
_cell.length_a   1.000
_cell.length_b   1.000
_cell.length_c   1.000
_cell.angle_alpha   90.00
_cell.angle_beta   90.00
_cell.angle_gamma   90.00
#
_symmetry.space_group_name_H-M   'P 1'
#
loop_
_entity.id
_entity.type
_entity.pdbx_description
1 polymer ?
#
loop_
_entity_poly.entity_id
_entity_poly.type
_entity_poly.pdbx_seq_one_letter_code
_entity_poly.pdbx_strand_id
1 'polypeptide(L)'
;PKTAQMFMNHHQILDYRRFAARQTNDFLNEQCLLIKKYAHNQWVTTNYIPNYDEGHIGGSPDLDFVSYTRYMVYGDNEGIGRRGYRVGNPLRIAFANDFFRPVQGTYGVMELQPGQVNWGSINPQPLPGAVRLWLWNVFAGGSDFICTYRYRQPLYGTEQYHYGIVNTDGTTITPGGREFEQFIKEVKQLRTQAKARDVKPADYQARRTAILFNHENAWSIERQKQNRTWNTMAHIDKYYRTLKSFGAPVDIINESKDLSQYP
;
A
#
# COMPACT_ATOMS: atom_id res chain seq x y z
N PRO A 1 9.45 -23.06 -12.84
CA PRO A 1 9.62 -24.45 -12.39
C PRO A 1 9.34 -24.55 -10.89
N LYS A 2 8.44 -25.46 -10.51
CA LYS A 2 7.97 -25.60 -9.11
C LYS A 2 8.99 -26.23 -8.15
N THR A 3 10.14 -26.63 -8.62
CA THR A 3 11.19 -27.23 -7.81
C THR A 3 12.38 -26.28 -7.75
N ALA A 4 12.56 -25.65 -6.59
CA ALA A 4 13.79 -24.97 -6.26
C ALA A 4 14.92 -26.04 -6.19
N GLN A 5 15.57 -26.29 -7.27
CA GLN A 5 16.74 -27.14 -7.27
C GLN A 5 17.91 -26.35 -6.64
N MET A 6 18.60 -27.00 -5.73
CA MET A 6 19.69 -26.42 -4.94
C MET A 6 20.86 -25.90 -5.80
N PHE A 7 20.91 -26.28 -7.07
CA PHE A 7 21.99 -25.98 -8.01
C PHE A 7 21.54 -25.17 -9.24
N MET A 8 20.46 -24.40 -9.15
CA MET A 8 20.05 -23.53 -10.26
C MET A 8 20.99 -22.33 -10.38
N ASN A 9 21.25 -21.92 -11.63
CA ASN A 9 22.00 -20.70 -11.92
C ASN A 9 21.20 -19.47 -11.43
N HIS A 10 21.76 -18.71 -10.48
CA HIS A 10 21.11 -17.57 -9.89
C HIS A 10 20.86 -16.44 -10.88
N HIS A 11 21.75 -16.23 -11.86
CA HIS A 11 21.55 -15.24 -12.92
C HIS A 11 20.34 -15.61 -13.78
N GLN A 12 20.20 -16.88 -14.14
CA GLN A 12 19.06 -17.36 -14.93
C GLN A 12 17.74 -17.16 -14.17
N ILE A 13 17.74 -17.35 -12.85
CA ILE A 13 16.53 -17.10 -12.02
C ILE A 13 16.20 -15.63 -11.98
N LEU A 14 17.21 -14.76 -11.83
CA LEU A 14 17.02 -13.32 -11.84
C LEU A 14 16.49 -12.84 -13.19
N ASP A 15 17.03 -13.34 -14.29
CA ASP A 15 16.57 -13.03 -15.65
C ASP A 15 15.13 -13.50 -15.88
N TYR A 16 14.76 -14.67 -15.33
CA TYR A 16 13.38 -15.13 -15.38
C TYR A 16 12.43 -14.19 -14.58
N ARG A 17 12.86 -13.71 -13.42
CA ARG A 17 12.06 -12.75 -12.64
C ARG A 17 11.92 -11.40 -13.35
N ARG A 18 13.00 -10.90 -13.97
CA ARG A 18 12.98 -9.71 -14.83
C ARG A 18 12.01 -9.88 -15.99
N PHE A 19 12.06 -11.04 -16.64
CA PHE A 19 11.13 -11.37 -17.72
C PHE A 19 9.70 -11.38 -17.23
N ALA A 20 9.39 -12.10 -16.16
CA ALA A 20 8.03 -12.19 -15.59
C ALA A 20 7.50 -10.81 -15.16
N ALA A 21 8.32 -10.01 -14.48
CA ALA A 21 7.95 -8.66 -14.08
C ALA A 21 7.66 -7.75 -15.27
N ARG A 22 8.50 -7.82 -16.31
CA ARG A 22 8.29 -7.06 -17.55
C ARG A 22 6.99 -7.48 -18.24
N GLN A 23 6.73 -8.80 -18.39
CA GLN A 23 5.49 -9.28 -19.00
C GLN A 23 4.24 -8.80 -18.24
N THR A 24 4.30 -8.78 -16.92
CA THR A 24 3.20 -8.24 -16.08
C THR A 24 2.98 -6.74 -16.35
N ASN A 25 4.07 -5.97 -16.40
CA ASN A 25 3.98 -4.53 -16.65
C ASN A 25 3.55 -4.22 -18.09
N ASP A 26 4.06 -4.95 -19.08
CA ASP A 26 3.68 -4.79 -20.50
C ASP A 26 2.18 -5.07 -20.68
N PHE A 27 1.69 -6.15 -20.09
CA PHE A 27 0.25 -6.48 -20.11
C PHE A 27 -0.61 -5.42 -19.42
N LEU A 28 -0.17 -4.87 -18.29
CA LEU A 28 -0.86 -3.77 -17.63
C LEU A 28 -0.87 -2.51 -18.50
N ASN A 29 0.25 -2.16 -19.11
CA ASN A 29 0.35 -1.01 -20.02
C ASN A 29 -0.55 -1.17 -21.25
N GLU A 30 -0.60 -2.36 -21.86
CA GLU A 30 -1.50 -2.65 -22.98
C GLU A 30 -2.97 -2.39 -22.59
N GLN A 31 -3.38 -2.85 -21.41
CA GLN A 31 -4.73 -2.59 -20.89
C GLN A 31 -4.97 -1.09 -20.65
N CYS A 32 -4.00 -0.38 -20.07
CA CYS A 32 -4.11 1.07 -19.84
C CYS A 32 -4.31 1.83 -21.15
N LEU A 33 -3.50 1.53 -22.15
CA LEU A 33 -3.60 2.16 -23.48
C LEU A 33 -4.94 1.84 -24.15
N LEU A 34 -5.41 0.60 -24.03
CA LEU A 34 -6.71 0.20 -24.57
C LEU A 34 -7.86 0.96 -23.89
N ILE A 35 -7.83 1.07 -22.55
CA ILE A 35 -8.84 1.82 -21.80
C ILE A 35 -8.80 3.29 -22.21
N LYS A 36 -7.64 3.93 -22.24
CA LYS A 36 -7.48 5.34 -22.60
C LYS A 36 -7.94 5.65 -24.02
N LYS A 37 -7.88 4.68 -24.91
CA LYS A 37 -8.43 4.81 -26.28
C LYS A 37 -9.93 5.06 -26.31
N TYR A 38 -10.68 4.54 -25.32
CA TYR A 38 -12.14 4.63 -25.28
C TYR A 38 -12.65 5.51 -24.14
N ALA A 39 -11.87 5.72 -23.10
CA ALA A 39 -12.24 6.42 -21.88
C ALA A 39 -11.37 7.67 -21.68
N HIS A 40 -11.56 8.68 -22.52
CA HIS A 40 -10.67 9.85 -22.63
C HIS A 40 -10.61 10.76 -21.39
N ASN A 41 -11.65 10.74 -20.53
CA ASN A 41 -11.77 11.62 -19.37
C ASN A 41 -11.72 10.86 -18.03
N GLN A 42 -11.17 9.65 -18.03
CA GLN A 42 -11.14 8.80 -16.85
C GLN A 42 -9.70 8.46 -16.51
N TRP A 43 -9.44 8.39 -15.22
CA TRP A 43 -8.15 7.93 -14.71
C TRP A 43 -8.04 6.42 -14.78
N VAL A 44 -6.86 5.95 -15.07
CA VAL A 44 -6.50 4.53 -15.06
C VAL A 44 -5.45 4.30 -14.01
N THR A 45 -5.75 3.42 -13.09
CA THR A 45 -4.83 3.00 -12.02
C THR A 45 -4.89 1.49 -11.83
N THR A 46 -3.98 0.96 -11.06
CA THR A 46 -4.01 -0.46 -10.64
C THR A 46 -3.83 -0.56 -9.13
N ASN A 47 -4.21 -1.70 -8.57
CA ASN A 47 -4.17 -1.97 -7.15
C ASN A 47 -2.91 -2.78 -6.80
N TYR A 48 -1.86 -2.12 -6.32
CA TYR A 48 -0.64 -2.77 -5.87
C TYR A 48 -0.75 -3.27 -4.42
N ILE A 49 -0.07 -4.37 -4.14
CA ILE A 49 0.17 -4.82 -2.78
C ILE A 49 1.61 -4.45 -2.42
N PRO A 50 1.86 -3.73 -1.31
CA PRO A 50 3.22 -3.46 -0.85
C PRO A 50 3.96 -4.77 -0.59
N ASN A 51 4.98 -5.11 -1.16
CA ASN A 51 5.74 -6.37 -1.17
C ASN A 51 5.35 -7.32 -2.31
N TYR A 52 4.68 -6.82 -3.34
CA TYR A 52 4.35 -7.63 -4.50
C TYR A 52 5.62 -7.97 -5.29
N ASP A 53 5.95 -9.26 -5.34
CA ASP A 53 7.21 -9.75 -5.92
C ASP A 53 7.17 -9.94 -7.45
N GLU A 54 5.99 -9.88 -8.06
CA GLU A 54 5.79 -10.34 -9.45
C GLU A 54 5.82 -9.20 -10.47
N GLY A 55 5.99 -7.95 -10.03
CA GLY A 55 6.09 -6.80 -10.91
C GLY A 55 6.98 -5.70 -10.36
N HIS A 56 7.53 -4.89 -11.24
CA HIS A 56 8.18 -3.65 -10.85
C HIS A 56 7.12 -2.59 -10.58
N ILE A 57 6.95 -2.19 -9.33
CA ILE A 57 6.13 -1.02 -8.99
C ILE A 57 6.77 0.20 -9.63
N GLY A 58 5.98 0.93 -10.44
CA GLY A 58 6.48 2.03 -11.25
C GLY A 58 6.95 1.66 -12.66
N GLY A 59 6.94 0.37 -13.00
CA GLY A 59 7.24 -0.11 -14.35
C GLY A 59 6.09 0.02 -15.36
N SER A 60 4.99 0.68 -14.97
CA SER A 60 3.80 0.90 -15.80
C SER A 60 3.56 2.41 -15.99
N PRO A 61 4.27 3.06 -16.92
CA PRO A 61 4.24 4.51 -17.11
C PRO A 61 2.88 5.03 -17.62
N ASP A 62 2.06 4.16 -18.21
CA ASP A 62 0.76 4.52 -18.76
C ASP A 62 -0.35 4.64 -17.71
N LEU A 63 -0.10 4.25 -16.46
CA LEU A 63 -0.98 4.57 -15.34
C LEU A 63 -0.99 6.07 -15.07
N ASP A 64 -2.13 6.64 -14.74
CA ASP A 64 -2.23 8.05 -14.35
C ASP A 64 -1.67 8.28 -12.94
N PHE A 65 -1.81 7.28 -12.08
CA PHE A 65 -1.21 7.22 -10.75
C PHE A 65 -1.19 5.79 -10.23
N VAL A 66 -0.40 5.54 -9.20
CA VAL A 66 -0.38 4.25 -8.50
C VAL A 66 -1.37 4.25 -7.35
N SER A 67 -1.95 3.08 -7.06
CA SER A 67 -2.72 2.87 -5.84
C SER A 67 -2.35 1.54 -5.19
N TYR A 68 -2.65 1.40 -3.90
CA TYR A 68 -2.29 0.22 -3.13
C TYR A 68 -3.41 -0.29 -2.24
N THR A 69 -3.30 -1.56 -1.84
CA THR A 69 -4.13 -2.22 -0.84
C THR A 69 -3.45 -2.24 0.51
N ARG A 70 -4.21 -1.99 1.59
CA ARG A 70 -3.70 -2.15 2.94
C ARG A 70 -4.75 -2.71 3.91
N TYR A 71 -4.44 -3.88 4.43
CA TYR A 71 -5.14 -4.48 5.56
C TYR A 71 -4.25 -4.40 6.79
N MET A 72 -4.83 -4.01 7.92
CA MET A 72 -4.08 -3.67 9.13
C MET A 72 -4.17 -4.76 10.19
N VAL A 73 -5.29 -5.47 10.26
CA VAL A 73 -5.55 -6.49 11.28
C VAL A 73 -6.03 -7.79 10.63
N TYR A 74 -5.07 -8.69 10.42
CA TYR A 74 -5.27 -10.05 9.92
C TYR A 74 -4.04 -10.90 10.32
N GLY A 75 -4.22 -12.05 10.93
CA GLY A 75 -3.12 -12.90 11.34
C GLY A 75 -2.33 -12.39 12.55
N ASP A 76 -1.13 -12.91 12.73
CA ASP A 76 -0.20 -12.57 13.81
C ASP A 76 0.42 -11.19 13.55
N ASN A 77 -0.40 -10.18 13.66
CA ASN A 77 0.07 -8.83 13.43
C ASN A 77 0.96 -8.37 14.58
N GLU A 78 2.11 -7.86 14.22
CA GLU A 78 3.03 -7.12 15.08
C GLU A 78 2.39 -5.79 15.55
N GLY A 79 1.25 -5.90 16.19
CA GLY A 79 0.59 -4.73 16.75
C GLY A 79 1.36 -4.23 17.97
N ILE A 80 1.34 -2.93 18.19
CA ILE A 80 1.98 -2.30 19.33
C ILE A 80 1.12 -2.53 20.58
N GLY A 81 1.69 -3.19 21.60
CA GLY A 81 1.06 -3.44 22.89
C GLY A 81 -0.03 -4.53 22.88
N ARG A 82 -0.65 -4.76 24.04
CA ARG A 82 -1.62 -5.86 24.26
C ARG A 82 -2.85 -5.86 23.35
N ARG A 83 -3.21 -4.72 22.77
CA ARG A 83 -4.37 -4.57 21.85
C ARG A 83 -3.93 -4.36 20.40
N GLY A 84 -2.64 -4.43 20.14
CA GLY A 84 -2.08 -4.15 18.82
C GLY A 84 -2.63 -5.05 17.72
N TYR A 85 -2.98 -6.30 18.03
CA TYR A 85 -3.60 -7.21 17.08
C TYR A 85 -4.98 -6.74 16.55
N ARG A 86 -5.59 -5.73 17.20
CA ARG A 86 -6.87 -5.12 16.78
C ARG A 86 -6.74 -3.68 16.28
N VAL A 87 -5.52 -3.14 16.28
CA VAL A 87 -5.22 -1.78 15.76
C VAL A 87 -4.23 -1.86 14.60
N GLY A 88 -3.39 -2.88 14.58
CA GLY A 88 -2.29 -3.02 13.64
C GLY A 88 -1.12 -2.09 13.97
N ASN A 89 -0.12 -2.13 13.10
CA ASN A 89 1.05 -1.28 13.21
C ASN A 89 0.91 -0.05 12.29
N PRO A 90 0.77 1.16 12.82
CA PRO A 90 0.54 2.37 12.02
C PRO A 90 1.69 2.67 11.04
N LEU A 91 2.91 2.21 11.32
CA LEU A 91 4.04 2.37 10.42
C LEU A 91 3.87 1.59 9.10
N ARG A 92 2.99 0.60 9.04
CA ARG A 92 2.70 -0.10 7.78
C ARG A 92 1.99 0.79 6.76
N ILE A 93 1.07 1.64 7.20
CA ILE A 93 0.43 2.64 6.33
C ILE A 93 1.45 3.72 5.98
N ALA A 94 2.19 4.24 6.95
CA ALA A 94 3.20 5.26 6.71
C ALA A 94 4.25 4.78 5.70
N PHE A 95 4.73 3.54 5.83
CA PHE A 95 5.66 2.92 4.89
C PHE A 95 5.06 2.84 3.47
N ALA A 96 3.82 2.39 3.34
CA ALA A 96 3.16 2.32 2.04
C ALA A 96 2.99 3.71 1.41
N ASN A 97 2.57 4.71 2.18
CA ASN A 97 2.49 6.09 1.71
C ASN A 97 3.84 6.59 1.18
N ASP A 98 4.91 6.37 1.95
CA ASP A 98 6.26 6.84 1.62
C ASP A 98 6.91 6.03 0.48
N PHE A 99 6.40 4.82 0.20
CA PHE A 99 6.81 3.98 -0.91
C PHE A 99 6.10 4.32 -2.22
N PHE A 100 4.77 4.53 -2.18
CA PHE A 100 3.99 4.73 -3.39
C PHE A 100 3.99 6.18 -3.87
N ARG A 101 4.05 7.15 -2.96
CA ARG A 101 4.06 8.57 -3.33
C ARG A 101 5.17 8.95 -4.32
N PRO A 102 6.44 8.55 -4.16
CA PRO A 102 7.49 8.96 -5.08
C PRO A 102 7.44 8.27 -6.45
N VAL A 103 6.59 7.25 -6.64
CA VAL A 103 6.51 6.53 -7.92
C VAL A 103 6.08 7.45 -9.05
N GLN A 104 4.97 8.18 -8.89
CA GLN A 104 4.42 9.10 -9.88
C GLN A 104 4.06 10.48 -9.29
N GLY A 105 4.46 10.76 -8.06
CA GLY A 105 4.18 12.02 -7.37
C GLY A 105 2.78 12.10 -6.75
N THR A 106 1.86 11.24 -7.14
CA THR A 106 0.51 11.09 -6.60
C THR A 106 0.19 9.62 -6.38
N TYR A 107 -0.71 9.33 -5.44
CA TYR A 107 -1.12 7.96 -5.17
C TYR A 107 -2.49 7.90 -4.49
N GLY A 108 -3.10 6.71 -4.52
CA GLY A 108 -4.33 6.43 -3.81
C GLY A 108 -4.28 5.13 -3.01
N VAL A 109 -5.29 4.93 -2.15
CA VAL A 109 -5.54 3.65 -1.51
C VAL A 109 -6.79 3.05 -2.12
N MET A 110 -6.62 1.93 -2.82
CA MET A 110 -7.73 1.24 -3.50
C MET A 110 -8.53 0.38 -2.53
N GLU A 111 -7.85 -0.28 -1.61
CA GLU A 111 -8.50 -1.10 -0.59
C GLU A 111 -7.94 -0.79 0.78
N LEU A 112 -8.70 -0.07 1.60
CA LEU A 112 -8.44 0.03 3.02
C LEU A 112 -9.43 -0.85 3.77
N GLN A 113 -8.96 -1.54 4.79
CA GLN A 113 -9.78 -2.43 5.62
C GLN A 113 -10.89 -1.67 6.35
N PRO A 114 -12.20 -1.98 6.11
CA PRO A 114 -13.30 -1.28 6.77
C PRO A 114 -13.72 -1.92 8.09
N GLY A 115 -13.29 -3.16 8.35
CA GLY A 115 -13.72 -3.93 9.51
C GLY A 115 -13.04 -5.28 9.56
N GLN A 116 -13.72 -6.28 10.12
CA GLN A 116 -13.23 -7.64 10.18
C GLN A 116 -13.09 -8.22 8.76
N VAL A 117 -12.00 -8.93 8.52
CA VAL A 117 -11.81 -9.79 7.34
C VAL A 117 -12.06 -11.25 7.71
N ASN A 118 -12.02 -12.17 6.75
CA ASN A 118 -12.26 -13.59 7.02
C ASN A 118 -11.22 -14.54 6.41
N TRP A 119 -10.20 -14.00 5.79
CA TRP A 119 -9.16 -14.76 5.06
C TRP A 119 -7.79 -14.75 5.76
N GLY A 120 -7.65 -14.02 6.85
CA GLY A 120 -6.42 -14.05 7.65
C GLY A 120 -6.36 -15.25 8.59
N SER A 121 -5.20 -15.51 9.18
CA SER A 121 -5.03 -16.56 10.20
C SER A 121 -5.76 -16.23 11.51
N ILE A 122 -5.89 -14.95 11.84
CA ILE A 122 -6.71 -14.41 12.93
C ILE A 122 -7.47 -13.21 12.38
N ASN A 123 -8.78 -13.18 12.56
CA ASN A 123 -9.63 -12.15 11.97
C ASN A 123 -10.39 -11.35 13.05
N PRO A 124 -9.70 -10.51 13.84
CA PRO A 124 -10.35 -9.76 14.88
C PRO A 124 -11.13 -8.57 14.31
N GLN A 125 -12.20 -8.20 14.99
CA GLN A 125 -12.82 -6.91 14.76
C GLN A 125 -11.86 -5.80 15.20
N PRO A 126 -11.58 -4.78 14.36
CA PRO A 126 -10.81 -3.60 14.77
C PRO A 126 -11.37 -2.96 16.04
N LEU A 127 -10.51 -2.38 16.85
CA LEU A 127 -10.97 -1.58 18.00
C LEU A 127 -11.73 -0.35 17.52
N PRO A 128 -12.73 0.13 18.27
CA PRO A 128 -13.35 1.42 17.99
C PRO A 128 -12.30 2.53 17.85
N GLY A 129 -12.39 3.29 16.77
CA GLY A 129 -11.41 4.33 16.39
C GLY A 129 -10.24 3.86 15.55
N ALA A 130 -10.02 2.56 15.38
CA ALA A 130 -8.89 2.05 14.60
C ALA A 130 -9.01 2.36 13.10
N VAL A 131 -10.19 2.15 12.52
CA VAL A 131 -10.44 2.44 11.10
C VAL A 131 -10.27 3.93 10.83
N ARG A 132 -10.80 4.79 11.71
CA ARG A 132 -10.65 6.23 11.60
C ARG A 132 -9.18 6.67 11.73
N LEU A 133 -8.40 6.03 12.62
CA LEU A 133 -6.96 6.28 12.74
C LEU A 133 -6.22 5.92 11.45
N TRP A 134 -6.56 4.81 10.80
CA TRP A 134 -5.95 4.40 9.53
C TRP A 134 -6.28 5.39 8.42
N LEU A 135 -7.52 5.86 8.33
CA LEU A 135 -7.95 6.87 7.38
C LEU A 135 -7.15 8.18 7.53
N TRP A 136 -6.98 8.64 8.78
CA TRP A 136 -6.17 9.83 9.05
C TRP A 136 -4.70 9.62 8.71
N ASN A 137 -4.14 8.43 8.91
CA ASN A 137 -2.75 8.13 8.54
C ASN A 137 -2.56 8.15 7.02
N VAL A 138 -3.51 7.59 6.27
CA VAL A 138 -3.49 7.64 4.80
C VAL A 138 -3.61 9.08 4.32
N PHE A 139 -4.56 9.84 4.83
CA PHE A 139 -4.78 11.25 4.49
C PHE A 139 -3.54 12.11 4.80
N ALA A 140 -2.98 11.95 5.99
CA ALA A 140 -1.76 12.66 6.40
C ALA A 140 -0.54 12.33 5.53
N GLY A 141 -0.52 11.16 4.91
CA GLY A 141 0.51 10.76 3.92
C GLY A 141 0.38 11.46 2.57
N GLY A 142 -0.73 12.17 2.31
CA GLY A 142 -0.96 12.89 1.06
C GLY A 142 -1.63 12.06 -0.04
N SER A 143 -2.43 11.05 0.32
CA SER A 143 -3.22 10.27 -0.64
C SER A 143 -4.33 11.13 -1.26
N ASP A 144 -4.51 11.02 -2.58
CA ASP A 144 -5.56 11.76 -3.30
C ASP A 144 -6.94 11.13 -3.13
N PHE A 145 -7.02 9.82 -2.92
CA PHE A 145 -8.28 9.15 -2.62
C PHE A 145 -8.07 7.95 -1.69
N ILE A 146 -9.14 7.59 -1.00
CA ILE A 146 -9.19 6.43 -0.13
C ILE A 146 -10.48 5.66 -0.44
N CYS A 147 -10.32 4.48 -1.01
CA CYS A 147 -11.38 3.51 -1.19
C CYS A 147 -11.27 2.41 -0.14
N THR A 148 -12.32 1.66 0.01
CA THR A 148 -12.36 0.52 0.92
C THR A 148 -12.87 -0.73 0.20
N TYR A 149 -12.39 -1.85 0.59
CA TYR A 149 -12.93 -3.13 0.18
C TYR A 149 -13.59 -3.79 1.39
N ARG A 150 -14.91 -3.82 1.43
CA ARG A 150 -15.88 -3.48 0.36
C ARG A 150 -16.96 -2.54 0.90
N TYR A 151 -17.84 -2.09 -0.01
CA TYR A 151 -18.98 -1.26 0.40
C TYR A 151 -20.02 -2.08 1.18
N ARG A 152 -20.51 -3.19 0.62
CA ARG A 152 -21.52 -4.06 1.25
C ARG A 152 -20.92 -5.42 1.61
N GLN A 153 -21.19 -5.90 2.82
CA GLN A 153 -20.86 -7.27 3.20
C GLN A 153 -21.63 -8.25 2.32
N PRO A 154 -20.97 -9.28 1.72
CA PRO A 154 -21.65 -10.25 0.87
C PRO A 154 -22.62 -11.13 1.65
N LEU A 155 -23.67 -11.60 0.97
CA LEU A 155 -24.64 -12.51 1.53
C LEU A 155 -24.11 -13.96 1.56
N TYR A 156 -23.22 -14.29 0.63
CA TYR A 156 -22.70 -15.64 0.41
C TYR A 156 -21.33 -15.60 -0.27
N GLY A 157 -20.71 -16.74 -0.43
CA GLY A 157 -19.40 -16.89 -1.06
C GLY A 157 -18.26 -16.95 -0.04
N THR A 158 -17.04 -17.02 -0.54
CA THR A 158 -15.83 -17.21 0.30
C THR A 158 -15.56 -16.02 1.22
N GLU A 159 -16.07 -14.84 0.88
CA GLU A 159 -15.87 -13.59 1.65
C GLU A 159 -17.14 -13.12 2.37
N GLN A 160 -18.10 -14.01 2.63
CA GLN A 160 -19.35 -13.64 3.31
C GLN A 160 -19.17 -12.99 4.70
N TYR A 161 -18.04 -13.25 5.37
CA TYR A 161 -17.71 -12.64 6.65
C TYR A 161 -16.68 -11.50 6.54
N HIS A 162 -16.41 -11.04 5.31
CA HIS A 162 -15.63 -9.83 5.09
C HIS A 162 -16.54 -8.61 5.23
N TYR A 163 -16.37 -7.83 6.30
CA TYR A 163 -17.19 -6.66 6.54
C TYR A 163 -17.01 -5.57 5.49
N GLY A 164 -18.11 -4.87 5.21
CA GLY A 164 -18.15 -3.69 4.38
C GLY A 164 -18.42 -2.42 5.19
N ILE A 165 -18.66 -1.32 4.47
CA ILE A 165 -19.18 -0.08 5.04
C ILE A 165 -20.61 -0.29 5.55
N VAL A 166 -21.40 -1.09 4.81
CA VAL A 166 -22.75 -1.51 5.23
C VAL A 166 -22.81 -3.02 5.37
N ASN A 167 -23.76 -3.46 6.18
CA ASN A 167 -24.03 -4.88 6.42
C ASN A 167 -24.66 -5.58 5.21
N THR A 168 -24.98 -6.85 5.38
CA THR A 168 -25.61 -7.72 4.38
C THR A 168 -26.96 -7.20 3.88
N ASP A 169 -27.71 -6.42 4.68
CA ASP A 169 -28.95 -5.76 4.29
C ASP A 169 -28.74 -4.59 3.28
N GLY A 170 -27.48 -4.14 3.12
CA GLY A 170 -27.12 -3.06 2.20
C GLY A 170 -27.42 -1.66 2.70
N THR A 171 -27.96 -1.51 3.90
CA THR A 171 -28.43 -0.24 4.47
C THR A 171 -27.87 0.07 5.85
N THR A 172 -27.75 -0.91 6.71
CA THR A 172 -27.25 -0.71 8.07
C THR A 172 -25.75 -0.45 8.05
N ILE A 173 -25.33 0.71 8.52
CA ILE A 173 -23.93 1.12 8.57
C ILE A 173 -23.20 0.31 9.65
N THR A 174 -22.08 -0.28 9.27
CA THR A 174 -21.20 -1.03 10.18
C THR A 174 -20.42 -0.09 11.13
N PRO A 175 -19.80 -0.61 12.20
CA PRO A 175 -18.91 0.21 13.03
C PRO A 175 -17.81 0.92 12.24
N GLY A 176 -17.12 0.20 11.33
CA GLY A 176 -16.13 0.81 10.45
C GLY A 176 -16.72 1.83 9.48
N GLY A 177 -17.92 1.57 8.95
CA GLY A 177 -18.64 2.52 8.12
C GLY A 177 -18.96 3.84 8.83
N ARG A 178 -19.32 3.78 10.13
CA ARG A 178 -19.51 4.99 10.96
C ARG A 178 -18.20 5.77 11.13
N GLU A 179 -17.08 5.09 11.26
CA GLU A 179 -15.77 5.72 11.34
C GLU A 179 -15.36 6.40 10.02
N PHE A 180 -15.68 5.80 8.87
CA PHE A 180 -15.56 6.45 7.56
C PHE A 180 -16.41 7.71 7.46
N GLU A 181 -17.69 7.63 7.86
CA GLU A 181 -18.59 8.78 7.87
C GLU A 181 -18.05 9.91 8.76
N GLN A 182 -17.56 9.56 9.94
CA GLN A 182 -16.96 10.52 10.88
C GLN A 182 -15.70 11.17 10.28
N PHE A 183 -14.81 10.38 9.70
CA PHE A 183 -13.62 10.89 9.04
C PHE A 183 -13.96 11.87 7.89
N ILE A 184 -14.93 11.55 7.06
CA ILE A 184 -15.38 12.42 5.98
C ILE A 184 -15.90 13.77 6.52
N LYS A 185 -16.68 13.75 7.60
CA LYS A 185 -17.16 14.97 8.28
C LYS A 185 -15.98 15.82 8.78
N GLU A 186 -15.01 15.19 9.41
CA GLU A 186 -13.82 15.85 9.95
C GLU A 186 -12.94 16.47 8.87
N VAL A 187 -12.69 15.75 7.75
CA VAL A 187 -11.94 16.30 6.62
C VAL A 187 -12.65 17.50 6.00
N LYS A 188 -13.98 17.42 5.82
CA LYS A 188 -14.77 18.56 5.34
C LYS A 188 -14.67 19.76 6.28
N GLN A 189 -14.77 19.54 7.58
CA GLN A 189 -14.61 20.58 8.59
C GLN A 189 -13.21 21.19 8.58
N LEU A 190 -12.17 20.35 8.53
CA LEU A 190 -10.78 20.80 8.43
C LEU A 190 -10.56 21.69 7.21
N ARG A 191 -11.02 21.26 6.03
CA ARG A 191 -10.91 22.03 4.79
C ARG A 191 -11.61 23.37 4.87
N THR A 192 -12.77 23.44 5.51
CA THR A 192 -13.55 24.66 5.68
C THR A 192 -12.91 25.62 6.68
N GLN A 193 -12.52 25.12 7.85
CA GLN A 193 -12.01 25.94 8.96
C GLN A 193 -10.57 26.39 8.76
N ALA A 194 -9.71 25.48 8.31
CA ALA A 194 -8.29 25.77 8.16
C ALA A 194 -7.93 26.47 6.84
N LYS A 195 -8.90 26.70 5.93
CA LYS A 195 -8.63 27.10 4.54
C LYS A 195 -7.48 26.26 3.95
N ALA A 196 -7.44 25.00 4.36
CA ALA A 196 -6.35 24.10 4.02
C ALA A 196 -6.28 23.93 2.51
N ARG A 197 -5.13 24.21 1.94
CA ARG A 197 -4.83 23.81 0.56
C ARG A 197 -4.90 22.32 0.46
N ASP A 198 -5.31 21.80 -0.69
CA ASP A 198 -5.09 20.39 -1.00
C ASP A 198 -3.58 20.16 -0.97
N VAL A 199 -3.13 19.37 -0.03
CA VAL A 199 -1.70 19.03 0.08
C VAL A 199 -1.34 18.19 -1.14
N LYS A 200 -0.49 18.73 -1.99
CA LYS A 200 0.01 18.04 -3.17
C LYS A 200 1.36 17.41 -2.87
N PRO A 201 1.75 16.34 -3.57
CA PRO A 201 3.08 15.73 -3.41
C PRO A 201 4.22 16.72 -3.48
N ALA A 202 4.10 17.77 -4.32
CA ALA A 202 5.06 18.86 -4.40
C ALA A 202 5.22 19.65 -3.08
N ASP A 203 4.20 19.68 -2.23
CA ASP A 203 4.26 20.34 -0.93
C ASP A 203 5.10 19.54 0.09
N TYR A 204 5.47 18.32 -0.24
CA TYR A 204 6.40 17.47 0.54
C TYR A 204 7.87 17.64 0.11
N GLN A 205 8.21 18.68 -0.63
CA GLN A 205 9.60 18.98 -1.08
C GLN A 205 10.61 19.14 0.06
N ALA A 206 10.14 19.33 1.29
CA ALA A 206 11.02 19.32 2.46
C ALA A 206 11.58 17.91 2.79
N ARG A 207 11.13 16.88 2.12
CA ARG A 207 11.69 15.53 2.29
C ARG A 207 13.05 15.45 1.63
N ARG A 208 14.05 15.29 2.48
CA ARG A 208 15.45 15.23 2.08
C ARG A 208 16.12 13.91 2.41
N THR A 209 15.33 12.95 2.87
CA THR A 209 15.83 11.62 3.24
C THR A 209 15.17 10.58 2.36
N ALA A 210 15.99 9.75 1.72
CA ALA A 210 15.52 8.64 0.92
C ALA A 210 16.10 7.31 1.42
N ILE A 211 15.30 6.26 1.30
CA ILE A 211 15.75 4.87 1.39
C ILE A 211 15.72 4.31 -0.04
N LEU A 212 16.84 3.82 -0.51
CA LEU A 212 16.92 3.14 -1.80
C LEU A 212 16.34 1.73 -1.68
N PHE A 213 15.43 1.41 -2.57
CA PHE A 213 14.86 0.09 -2.72
C PHE A 213 14.95 -0.37 -4.17
N ASN A 214 15.56 -1.51 -4.40
CA ASN A 214 15.69 -2.12 -5.71
C ASN A 214 15.07 -3.51 -5.69
N HIS A 215 14.06 -3.75 -6.53
CA HIS A 215 13.35 -5.02 -6.63
C HIS A 215 14.29 -6.17 -7.02
N GLU A 216 15.15 -5.96 -8.00
CA GLU A 216 16.07 -6.99 -8.51
C GLU A 216 17.09 -7.40 -7.45
N ASN A 217 17.60 -6.42 -6.71
CA ASN A 217 18.49 -6.67 -5.58
C ASN A 217 17.77 -7.47 -4.48
N ALA A 218 16.53 -7.11 -4.16
CA ALA A 218 15.71 -7.86 -3.21
C ALA A 218 15.51 -9.31 -3.68
N TRP A 219 15.15 -9.53 -4.94
CA TRP A 219 15.00 -10.88 -5.51
C TRP A 219 16.28 -11.70 -5.47
N SER A 220 17.41 -11.07 -5.79
CA SER A 220 18.72 -11.73 -5.79
C SER A 220 19.13 -12.19 -4.38
N ILE A 221 19.04 -11.29 -3.39
CA ILE A 221 19.40 -11.58 -2.00
C ILE A 221 18.43 -12.60 -1.38
N GLU A 222 17.14 -12.45 -1.60
CA GLU A 222 16.14 -13.40 -1.06
C GLU A 222 16.31 -14.80 -1.64
N ARG A 223 16.80 -14.91 -2.85
CA ARG A 223 17.08 -16.20 -3.50
C ARG A 223 18.32 -16.88 -2.92
N GLN A 224 19.36 -16.14 -2.60
CA GLN A 224 20.62 -16.66 -2.08
C GLN A 224 20.98 -16.00 -0.75
N LYS A 225 20.19 -16.28 0.25
CA LYS A 225 20.39 -15.76 1.59
C LYS A 225 21.70 -16.26 2.19
N GLN A 226 22.54 -15.34 2.66
CA GLN A 226 23.72 -15.68 3.43
C GLN A 226 23.35 -16.06 4.89
N ASN A 227 22.19 -15.65 5.34
CA ASN A 227 21.59 -16.03 6.61
C ASN A 227 20.15 -16.50 6.36
N ARG A 228 19.79 -17.68 6.89
CA ARG A 228 18.44 -18.27 6.71
C ARG A 228 17.32 -17.38 7.22
N THR A 229 17.58 -16.55 8.21
CA THR A 229 16.61 -15.61 8.79
C THR A 229 16.54 -14.27 8.06
N TRP A 230 17.35 -14.07 6.99
CA TRP A 230 17.32 -12.83 6.24
C TRP A 230 15.94 -12.58 5.64
N ASN A 231 15.47 -11.35 5.80
CA ASN A 231 14.27 -10.82 5.17
C ASN A 231 14.56 -9.37 4.77
N THR A 232 14.61 -9.10 3.49
CA THR A 232 14.98 -7.80 2.93
C THR A 232 14.02 -6.70 3.39
N MET A 233 12.71 -6.97 3.37
CA MET A 233 11.72 -5.98 3.82
C MET A 233 11.83 -5.70 5.31
N ALA A 234 12.05 -6.71 6.14
CA ALA A 234 12.28 -6.51 7.57
C ALA A 234 13.58 -5.75 7.85
N HIS A 235 14.60 -5.89 6.99
CA HIS A 235 15.83 -5.12 7.09
C HIS A 235 15.59 -3.65 6.77
N ILE A 236 14.92 -3.34 5.67
CA ILE A 236 14.54 -1.98 5.27
C ILE A 236 13.65 -1.31 6.34
N ASP A 237 12.70 -2.06 6.89
CA ASP A 237 11.79 -1.58 7.95
C ASP A 237 12.55 -1.09 9.19
N LYS A 238 13.69 -1.69 9.54
CA LYS A 238 14.53 -1.22 10.66
C LYS A 238 15.06 0.19 10.42
N TYR A 239 15.58 0.48 9.23
CA TYR A 239 16.05 1.83 8.88
C TYR A 239 14.89 2.79 8.81
N TYR A 240 13.80 2.38 8.17
CA TYR A 240 12.60 3.19 8.07
C TYR A 240 12.06 3.61 9.44
N ARG A 241 11.89 2.65 10.36
CA ARG A 241 11.43 2.93 11.75
C ARG A 241 12.36 3.87 12.48
N THR A 242 13.67 3.69 12.32
CA THR A 242 14.67 4.57 12.93
C THR A 242 14.54 6.00 12.43
N LEU A 243 14.46 6.21 11.12
CA LEU A 243 14.27 7.54 10.54
C LEU A 243 12.95 8.17 10.97
N LYS A 244 11.87 7.41 10.95
CA LYS A 244 10.54 7.90 11.41
C LYS A 244 10.51 8.23 12.90
N SER A 245 11.33 7.60 13.74
CA SER A 245 11.43 7.92 15.17
C SER A 245 12.02 9.30 15.43
N PHE A 246 12.82 9.82 14.51
CA PHE A 246 13.32 11.20 14.53
C PHE A 246 12.37 12.20 13.89
N GLY A 247 11.19 11.77 13.46
CA GLY A 247 10.25 12.61 12.72
C GLY A 247 10.69 12.96 11.29
N ALA A 248 11.68 12.25 10.75
CA ALA A 248 12.18 12.50 9.42
C ALA A 248 11.11 12.22 8.35
N PRO A 249 10.86 13.17 7.43
CA PRO A 249 10.14 12.89 6.20
C PRO A 249 11.01 11.97 5.33
N VAL A 250 10.46 10.83 4.90
CA VAL A 250 11.19 9.81 4.15
C VAL A 250 10.45 9.49 2.87
N ASP A 251 11.18 9.30 1.78
CA ASP A 251 10.71 8.66 0.57
C ASP A 251 11.44 7.32 0.37
N ILE A 252 10.74 6.33 -0.14
CA ILE A 252 11.35 5.06 -0.53
C ILE A 252 11.38 5.04 -2.06
N ILE A 253 12.57 5.11 -2.62
CA ILE A 253 12.78 5.33 -4.06
C ILE A 253 13.68 4.25 -4.65
N ASN A 254 13.60 4.07 -5.95
CA ASN A 254 14.55 3.24 -6.68
C ASN A 254 15.67 4.08 -7.31
N GLU A 255 16.70 3.43 -7.80
CA GLU A 255 17.89 4.04 -8.38
C GLU A 255 17.63 4.81 -9.69
N SER A 256 16.46 4.65 -10.32
CA SER A 256 16.09 5.40 -11.53
C SER A 256 15.58 6.81 -11.23
N LYS A 257 15.32 7.12 -9.97
CA LYS A 257 14.86 8.45 -9.55
C LYS A 257 16.03 9.44 -9.46
N ASP A 258 15.72 10.70 -9.71
CA ASP A 258 16.69 11.76 -9.53
C ASP A 258 17.05 11.89 -8.03
N LEU A 259 18.30 11.60 -7.71
CA LEU A 259 18.81 11.64 -6.34
C LEU A 259 19.24 13.05 -5.91
N SER A 260 19.32 14.03 -6.83
CA SER A 260 19.74 15.40 -6.52
C SER A 260 18.79 16.13 -5.56
N GLN A 261 17.55 15.63 -5.42
CA GLN A 261 16.55 16.13 -4.46
C GLN A 261 16.84 15.70 -3.01
N TYR A 262 17.75 14.76 -2.81
CA TYR A 262 18.09 14.17 -1.51
C TYR A 262 19.57 14.43 -1.19
N PRO A 263 19.90 15.59 -0.61
CA PRO A 263 21.27 15.98 -0.30
C PRO A 263 21.91 15.15 0.84
#